data_51a47ade19c258ea51d6c04e016a5088
#
_entry.id   51a47ade19c258ea51d6c04e016a5088
#
_cell.length_a   1.000
_cell.length_b   1.000
_cell.length_c   1.000
_cell.angle_alpha   90.00
_cell.angle_beta   90.00
_cell.angle_gamma   90.00
#
_symmetry.space_group_name_H-M   'P 1'
#
loop_
_entity.id
_entity.type
_entity.pdbx_description
1 polymer ?
#
loop_
_entity_poly.entity_id
_entity_poly.type
_entity_poly.pdbx_seq_one_letter_code
_entity_poly.pdbx_strand_id
1 'polypeptide(L)'
;MSKSVARVRRALAEAGLEIEPVETGNATTSQMAADLVGCDVAQIAKSIMFRDEDSGEAILFVTSGANQVDPDAASRVAGVALGRADAALVRAQTGFAIGGVSPVGHLTPPRAFFDPHLLTFNEVWAAAGTPRHLFGIAPRLLMEVSGAQAADFTA
;
A
#
# COMPACT_ATOMS: atom_id res chain seq x y z
N MET A 1 15.09 -5.11 -15.39
CA MET A 1 13.82 -5.02 -14.64
C MET A 1 14.10 -5.12 -13.14
N SER A 2 13.40 -4.32 -12.36
CA SER A 2 13.52 -4.33 -10.91
C SER A 2 13.03 -5.66 -10.32
N LYS A 3 13.76 -6.21 -9.35
CA LYS A 3 13.32 -7.39 -8.59
C LYS A 3 12.04 -7.09 -7.81
N SER A 4 11.88 -5.85 -7.34
CA SER A 4 10.68 -5.42 -6.61
C SER A 4 9.44 -5.43 -7.50
N VAL A 5 9.55 -4.93 -8.72
CA VAL A 5 8.45 -4.95 -9.69
C VAL A 5 8.09 -6.39 -10.08
N ALA A 6 9.10 -7.23 -10.30
CA ALA A 6 8.88 -8.63 -10.63
C ALA A 6 8.14 -9.37 -9.50
N ARG A 7 8.46 -9.05 -8.25
CA ARG A 7 7.80 -9.67 -7.08
C ARG A 7 6.33 -9.23 -6.99
N VAL A 8 6.04 -7.96 -7.26
CA VAL A 8 4.64 -7.47 -7.31
C VAL A 8 3.88 -8.16 -8.43
N ARG A 9 4.47 -8.23 -9.63
CA ARG A 9 3.85 -8.91 -10.77
C ARG A 9 3.54 -10.36 -10.44
N ARG A 10 4.47 -11.06 -9.80
CA ARG A 10 4.28 -12.45 -9.40
C ARG A 10 3.14 -12.60 -8.40
N ALA A 11 3.07 -11.72 -7.40
CA ALA A 11 2.01 -11.77 -6.40
C ALA A 11 0.63 -11.59 -7.04
N LEU A 12 0.51 -10.67 -7.98
CA LEU A 12 -0.74 -10.46 -8.73
C LEU A 12 -1.09 -11.68 -9.58
N ALA A 13 -0.12 -12.26 -10.26
CA ALA A 13 -0.33 -13.46 -11.09
C ALA A 13 -0.74 -14.66 -10.25
N GLU A 14 -0.13 -14.87 -9.09
CA GLU A 14 -0.48 -15.94 -8.16
C GLU A 14 -1.90 -15.81 -7.62
N ALA A 15 -2.42 -14.58 -7.56
CA ALA A 15 -3.81 -14.31 -7.20
C ALA A 15 -4.78 -14.48 -8.37
N GLY A 16 -4.29 -14.89 -9.55
CA GLY A 16 -5.11 -15.10 -10.75
C GLY A 16 -5.43 -13.80 -11.50
N LEU A 17 -4.68 -12.73 -11.26
CA LEU A 17 -4.95 -11.44 -11.87
C LEU A 17 -3.98 -11.16 -13.02
N GLU A 18 -4.53 -10.74 -14.16
CA GLU A 18 -3.75 -10.33 -15.34
C GLU A 18 -3.54 -8.82 -15.30
N ILE A 19 -2.76 -8.36 -14.34
CA ILE A 19 -2.48 -6.94 -14.13
C ILE A 19 -0.98 -6.71 -14.33
N GLU A 20 -0.63 -5.79 -15.23
CA GLU A 20 0.76 -5.43 -15.48
C GLU A 20 1.08 -4.09 -14.83
N PRO A 21 2.14 -4.04 -14.02
CA PRO A 21 2.68 -2.76 -13.57
C PRO A 21 3.12 -1.91 -14.76
N VAL A 22 2.84 -0.62 -14.69
CA VAL A 22 3.25 0.33 -15.73
C VAL A 22 4.36 1.23 -15.20
N GLU A 23 5.34 1.50 -16.05
CA GLU A 23 6.37 2.48 -15.73
C GLU A 23 5.83 3.88 -15.99
N THR A 24 5.92 4.71 -14.96
CA THR A 24 5.52 6.11 -15.01
C THR A 24 6.75 6.98 -14.77
N GLY A 25 6.60 8.28 -14.67
CA GLY A 25 7.64 9.13 -14.12
C GLY A 25 7.78 8.87 -12.61
N ASN A 26 8.81 9.47 -12.01
CA ASN A 26 9.06 9.33 -10.57
C ASN A 26 7.96 10.04 -9.77
N ALA A 27 7.24 9.29 -8.96
CA ALA A 27 6.17 9.81 -8.11
C ALA A 27 6.62 9.77 -6.65
N THR A 28 6.79 10.93 -6.03
CA THR A 28 7.18 11.05 -4.62
C THR A 28 6.00 11.40 -3.72
N THR A 29 4.85 11.73 -4.30
CA THR A 29 3.61 12.02 -3.56
C THR A 29 2.43 11.34 -4.25
N SER A 30 1.33 11.19 -3.52
CA SER A 30 0.09 10.66 -4.10
C SER A 30 -0.45 11.54 -5.22
N GLN A 31 -0.33 12.86 -5.08
CA GLN A 31 -0.78 13.78 -6.13
C GLN A 31 0.02 13.60 -7.42
N MET A 32 1.36 13.45 -7.30
CA MET A 32 2.20 13.18 -8.46
C MET A 32 1.83 11.88 -9.14
N ALA A 33 1.57 10.83 -8.36
CA ALA A 33 1.14 9.54 -8.90
C ALA A 33 -0.19 9.66 -9.63
N ALA A 34 -1.16 10.37 -9.05
CA ALA A 34 -2.45 10.61 -9.66
C ALA A 34 -2.33 11.36 -10.99
N ASP A 35 -1.49 12.38 -11.02
CA ASP A 35 -1.25 13.17 -12.24
C ASP A 35 -0.64 12.32 -13.36
N LEU A 36 0.28 11.42 -13.00
CA LEU A 36 0.97 10.56 -13.97
C LEU A 36 0.04 9.54 -14.63
N VAL A 37 -0.95 9.03 -13.90
CA VAL A 37 -1.90 8.04 -14.46
C VAL A 37 -3.25 8.65 -14.85
N GLY A 38 -3.45 9.94 -14.57
CA GLY A 38 -4.68 10.64 -14.97
C GLY A 38 -5.89 10.31 -14.13
N CYS A 39 -5.74 10.13 -12.83
CA CYS A 39 -6.85 9.86 -11.91
C CYS A 39 -6.92 10.90 -10.79
N ASP A 40 -7.95 10.80 -9.95
CA ASP A 40 -8.09 11.62 -8.74
C ASP A 40 -7.10 11.13 -7.68
N VAL A 41 -6.55 12.04 -6.88
CA VAL A 41 -5.64 11.69 -5.79
C VAL A 41 -6.28 10.71 -4.80
N ALA A 42 -7.58 10.79 -4.61
CA ALA A 42 -8.32 9.87 -3.74
C ALA A 42 -8.27 8.41 -4.23
N GLN A 43 -7.98 8.20 -5.51
CA GLN A 43 -7.86 6.86 -6.10
C GLN A 43 -6.45 6.26 -5.95
N ILE A 44 -5.53 6.99 -5.36
CA ILE A 44 -4.21 6.45 -5.05
C ILE A 44 -4.28 5.70 -3.71
N ALA A 45 -3.93 4.42 -3.75
CA ALA A 45 -3.85 3.58 -2.57
C ALA A 45 -2.42 3.62 -2.05
N LYS A 46 -2.16 4.52 -1.11
CA LYS A 46 -0.81 4.68 -0.54
C LYS A 46 -0.59 3.69 0.60
N SER A 47 0.61 3.12 0.65
CA SER A 47 1.00 2.18 1.69
C SER A 47 1.65 2.94 2.84
N ILE A 48 0.94 3.06 3.96
CA ILE A 48 1.44 3.71 5.17
C ILE A 48 1.75 2.61 6.18
N MET A 49 2.97 2.59 6.70
CA MET A 49 3.40 1.56 7.63
C MET A 49 3.72 2.13 8.99
N PHE A 50 3.27 1.42 10.02
CA PHE A 50 3.61 1.71 11.41
C PHE A 50 4.23 0.47 12.04
N ARG A 51 4.98 0.67 13.12
CA ARG A 51 5.55 -0.44 13.88
C ARG A 51 4.62 -0.78 15.04
N ASP A 52 4.29 -2.07 15.18
CA ASP A 52 3.67 -2.61 16.38
C ASP A 52 4.71 -2.58 17.51
N GLU A 53 4.45 -1.78 18.54
CA GLU A 53 5.40 -1.59 19.64
C GLU A 53 5.58 -2.85 20.49
N ASP A 54 4.64 -3.80 20.44
CA ASP A 54 4.74 -5.05 21.19
C ASP A 54 5.57 -6.10 20.44
N SER A 55 5.28 -6.31 19.14
CA SER A 55 5.94 -7.34 18.35
C SER A 55 7.18 -6.85 17.60
N GLY A 56 7.29 -5.56 17.35
CA GLY A 56 8.33 -4.97 16.51
C GLY A 56 8.08 -5.13 15.02
N GLU A 57 6.97 -5.74 14.60
CA GLU A 57 6.63 -5.92 13.20
C GLU A 57 5.92 -4.71 12.62
N ALA A 58 6.07 -4.48 11.32
CA ALA A 58 5.35 -3.42 10.62
C ALA A 58 3.92 -3.86 10.31
N ILE A 59 2.99 -2.91 10.42
CA ILE A 59 1.58 -3.08 10.06
C ILE A 59 1.27 -2.11 8.92
N LEU A 60 0.55 -2.61 7.91
CA LEU A 60 0.22 -1.86 6.69
C LEU A 60 -1.16 -1.22 6.79
N PHE A 61 -1.24 0.07 6.46
CA PHE A 61 -2.50 0.79 6.31
C PHE A 61 -2.60 1.29 4.88
N VAL A 62 -3.40 0.61 4.07
CA VAL A 62 -3.66 0.99 2.67
C VAL A 62 -4.66 2.13 2.69
N THR A 63 -4.20 3.33 2.38
CA THR A 63 -4.90 4.59 2.65
C THR A 63 -5.13 5.36 1.35
N SER A 64 -6.32 5.93 1.17
CA SER A 64 -6.56 6.85 0.05
C SER A 64 -5.61 8.04 0.10
N GLY A 65 -5.10 8.42 -1.06
CA GLY A 65 -4.21 9.57 -1.18
C GLY A 65 -4.82 10.90 -0.73
N ALA A 66 -6.14 10.98 -0.65
CA ALA A 66 -6.85 12.16 -0.15
C ALA A 66 -6.98 12.18 1.37
N ASN A 67 -6.68 11.07 2.05
CA ASN A 67 -6.85 10.92 3.49
C ASN A 67 -5.52 10.85 4.23
N GLN A 68 -5.57 11.10 5.52
CA GLN A 68 -4.45 10.93 6.43
C GLN A 68 -4.79 9.89 7.48
N VAL A 69 -3.83 9.05 7.84
CA VAL A 69 -4.01 8.13 8.97
C VAL A 69 -4.04 8.94 10.26
N ASP A 70 -5.06 8.68 11.09
CA ASP A 70 -5.10 9.19 12.47
C ASP A 70 -4.39 8.14 13.34
N PRO A 71 -3.24 8.46 13.95
CA PRO A 71 -2.49 7.48 14.74
C PRO A 71 -3.28 6.84 15.89
N ASP A 72 -4.15 7.60 16.53
CA ASP A 72 -4.96 7.06 17.63
C ASP A 72 -6.00 6.08 17.11
N ALA A 73 -6.68 6.43 16.01
CA ALA A 73 -7.64 5.53 15.37
C ALA A 73 -6.94 4.28 14.85
N ALA A 74 -5.76 4.42 14.25
CA ALA A 74 -4.98 3.29 13.76
C ALA A 74 -4.58 2.35 14.91
N SER A 75 -4.17 2.89 16.05
CA SER A 75 -3.84 2.08 17.24
C SER A 75 -5.05 1.34 17.76
N ARG A 76 -6.21 1.98 17.79
CA ARG A 76 -7.47 1.31 18.20
C ARG A 76 -7.82 0.17 17.27
N VAL A 77 -7.70 0.39 15.97
CA VAL A 77 -8.00 -0.63 14.96
C VAL A 77 -7.04 -1.81 15.06
N ALA A 78 -5.75 -1.54 15.22
CA ALA A 78 -4.72 -2.57 15.34
C ALA A 78 -4.75 -3.27 16.71
N GLY A 79 -5.29 -2.62 17.72
CA GLY A 79 -5.35 -3.17 19.09
C GLY A 79 -4.01 -3.14 19.81
N VAL A 80 -3.03 -2.37 19.33
CA VAL A 80 -1.70 -2.25 19.91
C VAL A 80 -1.22 -0.80 19.77
N ALA A 81 -0.25 -0.41 20.61
CA ALA A 81 0.42 0.85 20.44
C ALA A 81 1.28 0.84 19.17
N LEU A 82 1.18 1.89 18.38
CA LEU A 82 1.91 2.03 17.13
C LEU A 82 3.00 3.08 17.25
N GLY A 83 4.15 2.77 16.67
CA GLY A 83 5.26 3.68 16.55
C GLY A 83 5.69 3.83 15.10
N ARG A 84 6.76 4.55 14.89
CA ARG A 84 7.31 4.77 13.56
C ARG A 84 7.97 3.47 13.05
N ALA A 85 7.62 3.07 11.84
CA ALA A 85 8.34 2.04 11.10
C ALA A 85 9.46 2.73 10.32
N ASP A 86 10.71 2.48 10.71
CA ASP A 86 11.85 3.08 10.02
C ASP A 86 12.16 2.37 8.70
N ALA A 87 13.05 2.95 7.90
CA ALA A 87 13.39 2.43 6.58
C ALA A 87 13.96 1.01 6.65
N ALA A 88 14.75 0.70 7.68
CA ALA A 88 15.36 -0.62 7.84
C ALA A 88 14.31 -1.70 8.11
N LEU A 89 13.34 -1.42 8.98
CA LEU A 89 12.24 -2.34 9.28
C LEU A 89 11.37 -2.56 8.05
N VAL A 90 10.98 -1.48 7.37
CA VAL A 90 10.14 -1.57 6.17
C VAL A 90 10.84 -2.43 5.12
N ARG A 91 12.12 -2.17 4.86
CA ARG A 91 12.86 -2.93 3.86
C ARG A 91 13.04 -4.40 4.25
N ALA A 92 13.36 -4.67 5.51
CA ALA A 92 13.55 -6.05 5.98
C ALA A 92 12.28 -6.88 5.89
N GLN A 93 11.15 -6.31 6.28
CA GLN A 93 9.88 -7.03 6.32
C GLN A 93 9.18 -7.09 4.96
N THR A 94 9.16 -5.98 4.24
CA THR A 94 8.42 -5.90 2.96
C THR A 94 9.27 -6.26 1.76
N GLY A 95 10.57 -6.02 1.81
CA GLY A 95 11.48 -6.14 0.68
C GLY A 95 11.49 -4.91 -0.23
N PHE A 96 10.71 -3.88 0.11
CA PHE A 96 10.64 -2.63 -0.67
C PHE A 96 11.34 -1.49 0.06
N ALA A 97 11.89 -0.55 -0.70
CA ALA A 97 12.39 0.68 -0.15
C ALA A 97 11.24 1.67 0.10
N ILE A 98 11.40 2.54 1.09
CA ILE A 98 10.45 3.64 1.32
C ILE A 98 10.31 4.45 0.03
N GLY A 99 9.07 4.80 -0.31
CA GLY A 99 8.72 5.49 -1.55
C GLY A 99 8.20 4.56 -2.64
N GLY A 100 8.48 3.24 -2.54
CA GLY A 100 8.01 2.26 -3.50
C GLY A 100 7.31 1.07 -2.86
N VAL A 101 6.85 1.19 -1.62
CA VAL A 101 6.20 0.10 -0.91
C VAL A 101 4.87 -0.23 -1.57
N SER A 102 4.80 -1.40 -2.20
CA SER A 102 3.55 -1.94 -2.75
C SER A 102 2.68 -2.51 -1.62
N PRO A 103 1.35 -2.48 -1.75
CA PRO A 103 0.49 -3.20 -0.82
C PRO A 103 0.51 -4.72 -1.01
N VAL A 104 1.15 -5.23 -2.06
CA VAL A 104 1.22 -6.66 -2.35
C VAL A 104 2.67 -7.09 -2.60
N GLY A 105 2.94 -8.39 -2.47
CA GLY A 105 4.27 -8.93 -2.76
C GLY A 105 5.29 -8.75 -1.66
N HIS A 106 4.85 -8.58 -0.42
CA HIS A 106 5.75 -8.43 0.72
C HIS A 106 6.51 -9.73 1.01
N LEU A 107 7.75 -9.61 1.46
CA LEU A 107 8.55 -10.78 1.86
C LEU A 107 7.90 -11.49 3.05
N THR A 108 7.50 -10.72 4.06
CA THR A 108 6.73 -11.21 5.20
C THR A 108 5.40 -10.48 5.20
N PRO A 109 4.29 -11.15 4.86
CA PRO A 109 2.99 -10.49 4.79
C PRO A 109 2.62 -9.85 6.13
N PRO A 110 2.38 -8.54 6.17
CA PRO A 110 2.01 -7.84 7.40
C PRO A 110 0.52 -8.01 7.69
N ARG A 111 0.13 -7.70 8.93
CA ARG A 111 -1.25 -7.34 9.20
C ARG A 111 -1.54 -6.09 8.37
N ALA A 112 -2.72 -6.03 7.79
CA ALA A 112 -3.06 -4.93 6.88
C ALA A 112 -4.49 -4.47 7.07
N PHE A 113 -4.69 -3.16 6.97
CA PHE A 113 -6.00 -2.52 7.05
C PHE A 113 -6.21 -1.66 5.81
N PHE A 114 -7.46 -1.51 5.42
CA PHE A 114 -7.86 -0.90 4.16
C PHE A 114 -8.82 0.25 4.39
N ASP A 115 -8.50 1.42 3.85
CA ASP A 115 -9.34 2.61 3.92
C ASP A 115 -10.61 2.38 3.09
N PRO A 116 -11.81 2.39 3.72
CA PRO A 116 -13.04 2.14 2.99
C PRO A 116 -13.34 3.17 1.89
N HIS A 117 -12.74 4.35 1.98
CA HIS A 117 -12.90 5.38 0.94
C HIS A 117 -12.43 4.87 -0.43
N LEU A 118 -11.40 4.02 -0.45
CA LEU A 118 -10.92 3.41 -1.69
C LEU A 118 -11.97 2.52 -2.37
N LEU A 119 -12.87 1.93 -1.59
CA LEU A 119 -13.91 1.05 -2.12
C LEU A 119 -15.01 1.80 -2.88
N THR A 120 -15.04 3.12 -2.80
CA THR A 120 -16.03 3.95 -3.51
C THR A 120 -15.70 4.17 -4.98
N PHE A 121 -14.50 3.77 -5.42
CA PHE A 121 -14.05 3.91 -6.80
C PHE A 121 -14.12 2.58 -7.55
N ASN A 122 -14.14 2.66 -8.89
CA ASN A 122 -14.07 1.46 -9.74
C ASN A 122 -12.64 0.97 -9.91
N GLU A 123 -11.67 1.87 -9.82
CA GLU A 123 -10.26 1.57 -9.97
C GLU A 123 -9.44 2.41 -9.01
N VAL A 124 -8.43 1.81 -8.43
CA VAL A 124 -7.41 2.50 -7.63
C VAL A 124 -6.03 2.14 -8.15
N TRP A 125 -5.04 2.97 -7.82
CA TRP A 125 -3.66 2.79 -8.27
C TRP A 125 -2.73 2.71 -7.08
N ALA A 126 -1.79 1.77 -7.14
CA ALA A 126 -0.85 1.53 -6.05
C ALA A 126 0.57 1.38 -6.59
N ALA A 127 1.55 1.62 -5.71
CA ALA A 127 2.96 1.43 -6.03
C ALA A 127 3.24 -0.04 -6.36
N ALA A 128 4.03 -0.25 -7.39
CA ALA A 128 4.41 -1.59 -7.85
C ALA A 128 5.86 -1.95 -7.49
N GLY A 129 6.31 -1.51 -6.32
CA GLY A 129 7.62 -1.88 -5.78
C GLY A 129 8.71 -0.83 -5.96
N THR A 130 8.47 0.20 -6.75
CA THR A 130 9.38 1.34 -6.94
C THR A 130 8.56 2.62 -7.06
N PRO A 131 9.16 3.81 -6.85
CA PRO A 131 8.44 5.07 -7.05
C PRO A 131 8.16 5.39 -8.52
N ARG A 132 8.61 4.55 -9.45
CA ARG A 132 8.46 4.75 -10.90
C ARG A 132 7.48 3.77 -11.55
N HIS A 133 6.87 2.89 -10.77
CA HIS A 133 5.96 1.86 -11.27
C HIS A 133 4.68 1.86 -10.46
N LEU A 134 3.55 1.83 -11.16
CA LEU A 134 2.22 1.77 -10.55
C LEU A 134 1.42 0.65 -11.21
N PHE A 135 0.41 0.15 -10.52
CA PHE A 135 -0.57 -0.74 -11.12
C PHE A 135 -1.99 -0.31 -10.76
N GLY A 136 -2.90 -0.46 -11.72
CA GLY A 136 -4.31 -0.17 -11.54
C GLY A 136 -5.10 -1.45 -11.27
N ILE A 137 -6.05 -1.39 -10.34
CA ILE A 137 -6.77 -2.57 -9.88
C ILE A 137 -8.12 -2.14 -9.29
N ALA A 138 -9.13 -3.02 -9.38
CA ALA A 138 -10.36 -2.80 -8.65
C ALA A 138 -10.09 -2.84 -7.15
N PRO A 139 -10.64 -1.90 -6.34
CA PRO A 139 -10.28 -1.82 -4.93
C PRO A 139 -10.62 -3.06 -4.12
N ARG A 140 -11.71 -3.76 -4.43
CA ARG A 140 -12.06 -5.01 -3.74
C ARG A 140 -11.01 -6.09 -3.95
N LEU A 141 -10.47 -6.17 -5.18
CA LEU A 141 -9.40 -7.12 -5.49
C LEU A 141 -8.12 -6.75 -4.76
N LEU A 142 -7.81 -5.44 -4.68
CA LEU A 142 -6.64 -4.98 -3.93
C LEU A 142 -6.76 -5.35 -2.45
N MET A 143 -7.93 -5.15 -1.87
CA MET A 143 -8.18 -5.51 -0.47
C MET A 143 -7.96 -7.01 -0.25
N GLU A 144 -8.43 -7.86 -1.16
CA GLU A 144 -8.24 -9.31 -1.07
C GLU A 144 -6.77 -9.71 -1.20
N VAL A 145 -6.08 -9.24 -2.25
CA VAL A 145 -4.70 -9.69 -2.51
C VAL A 145 -3.70 -9.13 -1.51
N SER A 146 -4.00 -7.99 -0.90
CA SER A 146 -3.17 -7.43 0.16
C SER A 146 -3.42 -8.06 1.53
N GLY A 147 -4.48 -8.86 1.65
CA GLY A 147 -4.89 -9.43 2.93
C GLY A 147 -5.42 -8.39 3.90
N ALA A 148 -5.80 -7.21 3.40
CA ALA A 148 -6.22 -6.09 4.23
C ALA A 148 -7.69 -6.20 4.63
N GLN A 149 -7.98 -5.70 5.82
CA GLN A 149 -9.31 -5.64 6.38
C GLN A 149 -9.80 -4.20 6.42
N ALA A 150 -11.00 -3.93 5.92
CA ALA A 150 -11.56 -2.59 5.95
C ALA A 150 -11.75 -2.12 7.40
N ALA A 151 -11.31 -0.92 7.70
CA ALA A 151 -11.39 -0.35 9.03
C ALA A 151 -11.32 1.19 8.97
N ASP A 152 -11.85 1.84 9.97
CA ASP A 152 -11.88 3.29 10.07
C ASP A 152 -10.68 3.79 10.89
N PHE A 153 -9.62 4.21 10.19
CA PHE A 153 -8.37 4.68 10.81
C PHE A 153 -7.92 6.05 10.28
N THR A 154 -8.74 6.72 9.49
CA THR A 154 -8.39 8.03 8.93
C THR A 154 -8.93 9.18 9.77
N ALA A 155 -8.27 10.32 9.64
CA ALA A 155 -8.70 11.53 10.33
C ALA A 155 -9.96 12.13 9.66
#